data_4bb1146181bf41f268b0d2879e14ce8c
#
_entry.id   4bb1146181bf41f268b0d2879e14ce8c
#
_cell.length_a   1.000
_cell.length_b   1.000
_cell.length_c   1.000
_cell.angle_alpha   90.00
_cell.angle_beta   90.00
_cell.angle_gamma   90.00
#
_symmetry.space_group_name_H-M   'P 1'
#
loop_
_entity.id
_entity.type
_entity.pdbx_description
1 polymer ?
#
loop_
_entity_poly.entity_id
_entity_poly.type
_entity_poly.pdbx_seq_one_letter_code
_entity_poly.pdbx_strand_id
1 'polypeptide(L)'
;ELAIMKGRVDGLEARVNGIEAGSFSETTSMSGKVEMQIGAGSNGAAIVGDNNNEEQTTFAYHYEVDLNTSFTGDDKLNIEFAAGNAAGTNTVQGITGFGESQDALTIEDVNYTFPLGRWDVSVGDSMDLSKNFPNACALGTIVDAMDDCGAKNAVDAGGDVSVSLGTEFADGWEFGFGFSGDSGTSGIATKESTDGLGAALGYSNDTYGFTFGYALADGGATANSDTTYYGATAYYTPEGMGTLS
;
A
#
# COMPACT_ATOMS: atom_id res chain seq x y z
N GLU A 1 3.06 -11.39 -51.20
CA GLU A 1 2.30 -11.38 -49.94
C GLU A 1 2.78 -12.45 -48.96
N LEU A 2 2.96 -13.71 -49.39
CA LEU A 2 3.42 -14.80 -48.52
C LEU A 2 4.79 -14.54 -47.86
N ALA A 3 5.74 -13.95 -48.59
CA ALA A 3 7.06 -13.60 -48.08
C ALA A 3 6.99 -12.48 -47.02
N ILE A 4 6.09 -11.53 -47.20
CA ILE A 4 5.88 -10.44 -46.23
C ILE A 4 5.23 -10.98 -44.95
N MET A 5 4.25 -11.88 -45.10
CA MET A 5 3.60 -12.52 -43.93
C MET A 5 4.60 -13.40 -43.17
N LYS A 6 5.45 -14.17 -43.87
CA LYS A 6 6.50 -14.95 -43.20
C LYS A 6 7.47 -14.08 -42.43
N GLY A 7 7.96 -12.99 -43.01
CA GLY A 7 8.86 -12.07 -42.30
C GLY A 7 8.22 -11.38 -41.09
N ARG A 8 6.89 -11.16 -41.11
CA ARG A 8 6.16 -10.65 -39.93
C ARG A 8 6.02 -11.70 -38.84
N VAL A 9 5.75 -12.95 -39.22
CA VAL A 9 5.68 -14.06 -38.26
C VAL A 9 7.04 -14.32 -37.63
N ASP A 10 8.10 -14.42 -38.42
CA ASP A 10 9.48 -14.60 -37.93
C ASP A 10 9.89 -13.46 -36.96
N GLY A 11 9.46 -12.22 -37.27
CA GLY A 11 9.69 -11.06 -36.41
C GLY A 11 8.87 -11.09 -35.10
N LEU A 12 7.64 -11.61 -35.14
CA LEU A 12 6.82 -11.80 -33.95
C LEU A 12 7.37 -12.95 -33.08
N GLU A 13 7.76 -14.05 -33.69
CA GLU A 13 8.39 -15.18 -32.97
C GLU A 13 9.68 -14.74 -32.25
N ALA A 14 10.52 -13.95 -32.90
CA ALA A 14 11.74 -13.42 -32.25
C ALA A 14 11.43 -12.50 -31.07
N ARG A 15 10.34 -11.70 -31.16
CA ARG A 15 9.92 -10.83 -30.06
C ARG A 15 9.30 -11.63 -28.92
N VAL A 16 8.48 -12.64 -29.23
CA VAL A 16 7.88 -13.55 -28.22
C VAL A 16 8.99 -14.30 -27.48
N ASN A 17 9.92 -14.90 -28.20
CA ASN A 17 11.08 -15.58 -27.59
C ASN A 17 11.94 -14.63 -26.74
N GLY A 18 12.04 -13.35 -27.13
CA GLY A 18 12.73 -12.33 -26.32
C GLY A 18 11.96 -11.97 -25.04
N ILE A 19 10.64 -11.97 -25.09
CA ILE A 19 9.78 -11.77 -23.92
C ILE A 19 9.84 -12.98 -23.01
N GLU A 20 9.70 -14.20 -23.56
CA GLU A 20 9.80 -15.45 -22.79
C GLU A 20 11.16 -15.62 -22.10
N ALA A 21 12.25 -15.26 -22.78
CA ALA A 21 13.59 -15.33 -22.21
C ALA A 21 13.85 -14.30 -21.10
N GLY A 22 13.06 -13.22 -21.07
CA GLY A 22 13.14 -12.15 -20.06
C GLY A 22 12.04 -12.24 -19.01
N SER A 23 11.03 -13.06 -19.17
CA SER A 23 9.96 -13.22 -18.20
C SER A 23 10.34 -14.18 -17.10
N PHE A 24 10.10 -13.80 -15.86
CA PHE A 24 10.32 -14.65 -14.69
C PHE A 24 9.37 -15.85 -14.70
N SER A 25 8.17 -15.68 -15.21
CA SER A 25 7.12 -16.71 -15.34
C SER A 25 6.01 -16.18 -16.27
N GLU A 26 5.23 -17.08 -16.87
CA GLU A 26 4.03 -16.72 -17.63
C GLU A 26 2.91 -16.17 -16.75
N THR A 27 2.90 -16.56 -15.48
CA THR A 27 1.86 -16.19 -14.50
C THR A 27 2.33 -15.19 -13.45
N THR A 28 3.63 -14.92 -13.37
CA THR A 28 4.22 -14.01 -12.39
C THR A 28 4.91 -12.84 -13.09
N SER A 29 4.51 -11.63 -12.75
CA SER A 29 5.22 -10.41 -13.11
C SER A 29 6.00 -9.88 -11.92
N MET A 30 7.10 -9.21 -12.21
CA MET A 30 7.90 -8.49 -11.24
C MET A 30 7.89 -7.01 -11.58
N SER A 31 7.56 -6.17 -10.62
CA SER A 31 7.69 -4.72 -10.66
C SER A 31 8.51 -4.24 -9.49
N GLY A 32 9.00 -3.03 -9.55
CA GLY A 32 9.72 -2.46 -8.42
C GLY A 32 10.15 -1.05 -8.67
N LYS A 33 10.51 -0.36 -7.61
CA LYS A 33 11.05 0.99 -7.63
C LYS A 33 12.31 1.06 -6.78
N VAL A 34 13.20 1.98 -7.14
CA VAL A 34 14.34 2.39 -6.31
C VAL A 34 14.26 3.89 -6.19
N GLU A 35 14.19 4.36 -4.97
CA GLU A 35 14.19 5.79 -4.66
C GLU A 35 15.49 6.14 -3.94
N MET A 36 16.05 7.27 -4.28
CA MET A 36 17.31 7.75 -3.69
C MET A 36 17.16 9.20 -3.28
N GLN A 37 17.57 9.51 -2.07
CA GLN A 37 17.46 10.83 -1.50
C GLN A 37 18.79 11.30 -0.92
N ILE A 38 19.12 12.55 -1.19
CA ILE A 38 20.15 13.29 -0.45
C ILE A 38 19.42 14.40 0.30
N GLY A 39 19.54 14.39 1.60
CA GLY A 39 18.89 15.37 2.47
C GLY A 39 19.82 15.90 3.54
N ALA A 40 19.61 17.16 3.89
CA ALA A 40 20.26 17.80 5.03
C ALA A 40 19.19 18.47 5.90
N GLY A 41 19.26 18.25 7.18
CA GLY A 41 18.38 18.89 8.13
C GLY A 41 19.14 19.45 9.32
N SER A 42 18.70 20.58 9.86
CA SER A 42 19.18 21.09 11.14
C SER A 42 18.10 20.90 12.20
N ASN A 43 18.45 20.30 13.31
CA ASN A 43 17.55 20.03 14.42
C ASN A 43 17.13 21.32 15.14
N GLY A 44 16.25 22.09 14.53
CA GLY A 44 15.56 23.20 15.20
C GLY A 44 14.30 22.80 15.97
N ALA A 45 13.82 21.58 15.81
CA ALA A 45 12.69 21.02 16.55
C ALA A 45 12.83 19.51 16.61
N ALA A 46 12.66 18.96 17.80
CA ALA A 46 12.68 17.54 18.06
C ALA A 46 11.76 16.77 17.11
N ILE A 47 12.31 16.21 16.05
CA ILE A 47 11.72 15.07 15.40
C ILE A 47 12.15 13.90 16.27
N VAL A 48 11.16 13.19 16.75
CA VAL A 48 11.15 12.24 17.83
C VAL A 48 12.43 11.38 17.90
N GLY A 49 13.23 11.60 18.93
CA GLY A 49 14.15 10.58 19.46
C GLY A 49 15.65 10.83 19.35
N ASP A 50 16.15 11.83 18.61
CA ASP A 50 17.58 12.10 18.55
C ASP A 50 17.95 13.37 19.35
N ASN A 51 18.84 13.16 20.36
CA ASN A 51 19.37 14.22 21.21
C ASN A 51 20.66 14.85 20.64
N ASN A 52 21.05 14.49 19.41
CA ASN A 52 22.23 15.03 18.76
C ASN A 52 21.86 16.17 17.82
N ASN A 53 22.20 17.37 18.21
CA ASN A 53 22.01 18.61 17.46
C ASN A 53 22.96 18.75 16.25
N GLU A 54 23.20 17.70 15.50
CA GLU A 54 24.17 17.71 14.41
C GLU A 54 23.48 17.94 13.05
N GLU A 55 23.94 18.98 12.35
CA GLU A 55 23.62 19.18 10.94
C GLU A 55 24.34 18.13 10.11
N GLN A 56 23.62 17.15 9.59
CA GLN A 56 24.20 16.11 8.73
C GLN A 56 23.55 16.10 7.37
N THR A 57 24.36 15.93 6.35
CA THR A 57 23.88 15.57 5.02
C THR A 57 23.89 14.05 4.93
N THR A 58 22.74 13.47 4.66
CA THR A 58 22.54 12.03 4.59
C THR A 58 22.14 11.62 3.19
N PHE A 59 22.53 10.41 2.81
CA PHE A 59 22.08 9.72 1.61
C PHE A 59 21.26 8.51 2.03
N ALA A 60 20.04 8.42 1.53
CA ALA A 60 19.17 7.29 1.75
C ALA A 60 18.73 6.68 0.42
N TYR A 61 18.46 5.39 0.43
CA TYR A 61 17.74 4.71 -0.62
C TYR A 61 16.62 3.87 -0.04
N HIS A 62 15.57 3.69 -0.83
CA HIS A 62 14.51 2.73 -0.62
C HIS A 62 14.35 1.89 -1.90
N TYR A 63 14.31 0.60 -1.74
CA TYR A 63 14.16 -0.38 -2.81
C TYR A 63 12.95 -1.25 -2.49
N GLU A 64 12.02 -1.37 -3.43
CA GLU A 64 10.80 -2.13 -3.30
C GLU A 64 10.60 -2.99 -4.53
N VAL A 65 10.23 -4.24 -4.35
CA VAL A 65 9.94 -5.18 -5.43
C VAL A 65 8.68 -5.98 -5.10
N ASP A 66 7.74 -5.90 -6.02
CA ASP A 66 6.54 -6.70 -6.04
C ASP A 66 6.67 -7.92 -6.95
N LEU A 67 6.32 -9.06 -6.44
CA LEU A 67 6.00 -10.26 -7.23
C LEU A 67 4.48 -10.42 -7.28
N ASN A 68 3.92 -10.30 -8.46
CA ASN A 68 2.48 -10.41 -8.70
C ASN A 68 2.20 -11.67 -9.51
N THR A 69 1.50 -12.64 -8.93
CA THR A 69 1.16 -13.93 -9.55
C THR A 69 -0.35 -14.08 -9.62
N SER A 70 -0.87 -14.45 -10.80
CA SER A 70 -2.27 -14.86 -10.98
C SER A 70 -2.34 -16.34 -11.30
N PHE A 71 -3.27 -17.06 -10.68
CA PHE A 71 -3.49 -18.49 -10.90
C PHE A 71 -4.71 -18.76 -11.78
N THR A 72 -5.70 -17.87 -11.75
CA THR A 72 -6.98 -18.02 -12.46
C THR A 72 -7.20 -16.98 -13.55
N GLY A 73 -6.43 -15.90 -13.54
CA GLY A 73 -6.56 -14.75 -14.41
C GLY A 73 -7.32 -13.58 -13.77
N ASP A 74 -8.17 -13.86 -12.78
CA ASP A 74 -8.98 -12.86 -12.06
C ASP A 74 -8.51 -12.65 -10.62
N ASP A 75 -7.48 -13.36 -10.19
CA ASP A 75 -6.89 -13.32 -8.86
C ASP A 75 -5.48 -12.73 -8.88
N LYS A 76 -4.97 -12.36 -7.73
CA LYS A 76 -3.64 -11.80 -7.57
C LYS A 76 -3.03 -12.20 -6.22
N LEU A 77 -1.95 -12.97 -6.26
CA LEU A 77 -1.01 -13.08 -5.14
C LEU A 77 0.04 -11.99 -5.32
N ASN A 78 0.19 -11.15 -4.32
CA ASN A 78 1.26 -10.16 -4.24
C ASN A 78 2.20 -10.53 -3.10
N ILE A 79 3.50 -10.47 -3.35
CA ILE A 79 4.55 -10.56 -2.34
C ILE A 79 5.44 -9.34 -2.55
N GLU A 80 5.53 -8.50 -1.54
CA GLU A 80 6.33 -7.29 -1.54
C GLU A 80 7.59 -7.49 -0.72
N PHE A 81 8.72 -7.11 -1.31
CA PHE A 81 10.02 -7.09 -0.67
C PHE A 81 10.54 -5.67 -0.64
N ALA A 82 11.01 -5.23 0.51
CA ALA A 82 11.63 -3.92 0.64
C ALA A 82 12.99 -3.97 1.32
N ALA A 83 13.81 -2.98 1.02
CA ALA A 83 15.06 -2.72 1.70
C ALA A 83 15.41 -1.23 1.63
N GLY A 84 15.97 -0.70 2.71
CA GLY A 84 16.44 0.68 2.77
C GLY A 84 17.55 0.84 3.79
N ASN A 85 18.39 1.88 3.64
CA ASN A 85 19.54 2.12 4.50
C ASN A 85 19.31 3.20 5.56
N ALA A 86 18.16 3.86 5.57
CA ALA A 86 17.87 4.88 6.55
C ALA A 86 17.56 4.23 7.90
N ALA A 87 18.36 4.52 8.91
CA ALA A 87 18.00 4.16 10.29
C ALA A 87 16.91 5.10 10.78
N GLY A 88 15.77 4.56 11.17
CA GLY A 88 14.48 5.21 11.44
C GLY A 88 14.40 6.40 12.39
N THR A 89 15.44 7.19 12.54
CA THR A 89 15.50 8.31 13.51
C THR A 89 15.99 9.62 12.93
N ASN A 90 16.43 9.67 11.68
CA ASN A 90 16.99 10.90 11.12
C ASN A 90 15.99 11.62 10.21
N THR A 91 15.43 12.58 10.77
CA THR A 91 14.79 13.83 10.35
C THR A 91 14.23 13.95 8.94
N VAL A 92 14.98 13.77 7.89
CA VAL A 92 14.50 13.88 6.50
C VAL A 92 14.04 12.52 5.99
N GLN A 93 14.72 11.47 6.35
CA GLN A 93 14.44 10.11 5.92
C GLN A 93 13.18 9.53 6.58
N GLY A 94 12.91 9.89 7.84
CA GLY A 94 11.68 9.50 8.53
C GLY A 94 10.42 10.20 8.01
N ILE A 95 10.58 11.36 7.34
CA ILE A 95 9.46 12.06 6.68
C ILE A 95 9.15 11.45 5.30
N THR A 96 10.12 10.75 4.71
CA THR A 96 10.06 10.22 3.35
C THR A 96 9.94 8.70 3.31
N GLY A 97 9.76 8.03 4.45
CA GLY A 97 9.56 6.59 4.53
C GLY A 97 10.76 5.71 4.18
N PHE A 98 11.97 6.28 4.03
CA PHE A 98 13.17 5.52 3.63
C PHE A 98 13.85 4.72 4.75
N GLY A 99 13.22 4.66 5.92
CA GLY A 99 13.83 4.17 7.16
C GLY A 99 13.83 2.67 7.41
N GLU A 100 13.34 1.88 6.48
CA GLU A 100 12.73 0.60 6.79
C GLU A 100 13.68 -0.48 7.37
N SER A 101 14.62 -1.01 6.66
CA SER A 101 15.14 -2.33 7.03
C SER A 101 16.63 -2.39 7.35
N GLN A 102 17.33 -1.25 7.45
CA GLN A 102 18.78 -1.19 7.72
C GLN A 102 19.60 -2.11 6.79
N ASP A 103 19.39 -1.97 5.47
CA ASP A 103 20.00 -2.78 4.42
C ASP A 103 19.58 -4.26 4.39
N ALA A 104 18.67 -4.71 5.24
CA ALA A 104 18.13 -6.06 5.15
C ALA A 104 16.99 -6.11 4.14
N LEU A 105 16.93 -7.16 3.33
CA LEU A 105 15.75 -7.42 2.50
C LEU A 105 14.69 -8.08 3.37
N THR A 106 13.56 -7.42 3.52
CA THR A 106 12.41 -7.88 4.32
C THR A 106 11.22 -8.16 3.43
N ILE A 107 10.32 -9.01 3.88
CA ILE A 107 8.99 -9.17 3.29
C ILE A 107 8.10 -8.16 4.01
N GLU A 108 7.54 -7.21 3.25
CA GLU A 108 6.67 -6.17 3.79
C GLU A 108 5.20 -6.59 3.77
N ASP A 109 4.74 -7.20 2.68
CA ASP A 109 3.34 -7.63 2.50
C ASP A 109 3.29 -8.97 1.76
N VAL A 110 2.41 -9.86 2.20
CA VAL A 110 2.02 -11.06 1.46
C VAL A 110 0.51 -11.13 1.45
N ASN A 111 -0.09 -10.87 0.32
CA ASN A 111 -1.54 -10.87 0.21
C ASN A 111 -2.07 -11.59 -1.03
N TYR A 112 -3.26 -12.16 -0.89
CA TYR A 112 -3.98 -12.79 -1.97
C TYR A 112 -5.35 -12.14 -2.14
N THR A 113 -5.60 -11.58 -3.32
CA THR A 113 -6.85 -10.93 -3.69
C THR A 113 -7.58 -11.75 -4.74
N PHE A 114 -8.86 -11.98 -4.54
CA PHE A 114 -9.70 -12.74 -5.46
C PHE A 114 -11.14 -12.23 -5.45
N PRO A 115 -11.86 -12.34 -6.58
CA PRO A 115 -13.27 -11.96 -6.66
C PRO A 115 -14.17 -13.02 -6.00
N LEU A 116 -15.11 -12.58 -5.17
CA LEU A 116 -16.15 -13.41 -4.59
C LEU A 116 -17.53 -12.81 -4.88
N GLY A 117 -18.11 -13.18 -6.00
CA GLY A 117 -19.33 -12.58 -6.52
C GLY A 117 -19.13 -11.14 -6.94
N ARG A 118 -19.67 -10.18 -6.17
CA ARG A 118 -19.47 -8.74 -6.40
C ARG A 118 -18.39 -8.12 -5.53
N TRP A 119 -17.78 -8.91 -4.67
CA TRP A 119 -16.79 -8.47 -3.71
C TRP A 119 -15.40 -8.81 -4.19
N ASP A 120 -14.47 -7.87 -4.03
CA ASP A 120 -13.05 -8.14 -4.04
C ASP A 120 -12.63 -8.45 -2.61
N VAL A 121 -12.04 -9.62 -2.42
CA VAL A 121 -11.61 -10.12 -1.12
C VAL A 121 -10.10 -10.24 -1.12
N SER A 122 -9.46 -9.61 -0.16
CA SER A 122 -8.03 -9.75 0.09
C SER A 122 -7.78 -10.37 1.46
N VAL A 123 -6.84 -11.29 1.52
CA VAL A 123 -6.34 -11.90 2.75
C VAL A 123 -4.84 -11.87 2.74
N GLY A 124 -4.21 -11.54 3.85
CA GLY A 124 -2.77 -11.41 3.86
C GLY A 124 -2.15 -11.33 5.25
N ASP A 125 -0.83 -11.33 5.25
CA ASP A 125 0.04 -11.06 6.38
C ASP A 125 0.73 -9.72 6.13
N SER A 126 0.83 -8.88 7.14
CA SER A 126 1.31 -7.48 7.06
C SER A 126 0.50 -6.60 6.08
N MET A 127 -0.72 -7.02 5.77
CA MET A 127 -1.62 -6.34 4.85
C MET A 127 -2.58 -5.42 5.62
N ASP A 128 -2.78 -4.22 5.10
CA ASP A 128 -3.76 -3.28 5.64
C ASP A 128 -5.17 -3.85 5.64
N LEU A 129 -5.88 -3.75 6.76
CA LEU A 129 -7.32 -4.10 6.80
C LEU A 129 -8.13 -3.24 5.83
N SER A 130 -7.65 -2.07 5.50
CA SER A 130 -8.27 -1.11 4.60
C SER A 130 -7.91 -1.30 3.13
N LYS A 131 -7.20 -2.35 2.75
CA LYS A 131 -6.67 -2.59 1.39
C LYS A 131 -7.70 -2.37 0.27
N ASN A 132 -8.91 -2.89 0.45
CA ASN A 132 -9.99 -2.79 -0.52
C ASN A 132 -11.01 -1.67 -0.19
N PHE A 133 -10.65 -0.73 0.66
CA PHE A 133 -11.52 0.40 0.97
C PHE A 133 -11.48 1.46 -0.13
N PRO A 134 -12.59 2.16 -0.37
CA PRO A 134 -12.58 3.34 -1.22
C PRO A 134 -11.64 4.41 -0.65
N ASN A 135 -11.00 5.15 -1.54
CA ASN A 135 -10.11 6.24 -1.15
C ASN A 135 -10.20 7.43 -2.12
N ALA A 136 -10.83 8.50 -1.70
CA ALA A 136 -10.94 9.74 -2.47
C ALA A 136 -9.73 10.65 -2.22
N CYS A 137 -8.52 10.13 -2.46
CA CYS A 137 -7.29 10.92 -2.43
C CYS A 137 -6.76 11.14 -3.84
N ALA A 138 -6.43 12.37 -4.18
CA ALA A 138 -5.87 12.76 -5.47
C ALA A 138 -4.41 13.22 -5.39
N LEU A 139 -3.84 13.26 -4.20
CA LEU A 139 -2.45 13.64 -3.97
C LEU A 139 -1.58 12.38 -3.93
N GLY A 140 -0.55 12.36 -4.78
CA GLY A 140 0.57 11.44 -4.66
C GLY A 140 1.84 12.27 -4.57
N THR A 141 2.68 12.06 -3.59
CA THR A 141 3.91 12.82 -3.40
C THR A 141 5.06 11.91 -3.00
N ILE A 142 6.27 12.46 -3.08
CA ILE A 142 7.49 11.81 -2.59
C ILE A 142 7.64 11.86 -1.05
N VAL A 143 6.67 12.43 -0.37
CA VAL A 143 6.66 12.54 1.09
C VAL A 143 5.69 11.52 1.62
N ASP A 144 6.16 10.55 2.36
CA ASP A 144 5.40 9.44 2.93
C ASP A 144 4.08 9.89 3.60
N ALA A 145 4.15 10.86 4.50
CA ALA A 145 2.96 11.42 5.16
C ALA A 145 1.91 12.06 4.21
N MET A 146 2.25 12.27 2.95
CA MET A 146 1.34 12.78 1.90
C MET A 146 0.95 11.70 0.90
N ASP A 147 1.77 10.66 0.75
CA ASP A 147 1.47 9.48 -0.05
C ASP A 147 0.40 8.64 0.64
N ASP A 148 0.46 8.58 1.95
CA ASP A 148 -0.56 8.00 2.81
C ASP A 148 -1.84 8.82 2.92
N CYS A 149 -2.11 9.67 1.96
CA CYS A 149 -3.30 10.48 2.02
C CYS A 149 -4.57 9.64 1.84
N GLY A 150 -5.60 10.02 2.56
CA GLY A 150 -6.93 9.47 2.38
C GLY A 150 -7.54 8.86 3.62
N ALA A 151 -8.86 8.76 3.60
CA ALA A 151 -9.61 8.14 4.67
C ALA A 151 -9.26 6.67 4.86
N LYS A 152 -8.82 5.99 3.80
CA LYS A 152 -8.36 4.60 3.81
C LYS A 152 -7.22 4.41 4.81
N ASN A 153 -6.16 5.20 4.69
CA ASN A 153 -4.98 5.07 5.54
C ASN A 153 -5.26 5.55 6.98
N ALA A 154 -6.13 6.55 7.14
CA ALA A 154 -6.53 7.03 8.46
C ALA A 154 -7.31 6.01 9.30
N VAL A 155 -7.85 4.98 8.69
CA VAL A 155 -8.64 3.92 9.35
C VAL A 155 -8.00 2.54 9.23
N ASP A 156 -6.75 2.48 8.85
CA ASP A 156 -5.99 1.25 8.94
C ASP A 156 -5.62 0.99 10.40
N ALA A 157 -6.41 0.14 11.03
CA ALA A 157 -6.23 -0.27 12.41
C ALA A 157 -5.59 -1.67 12.41
N GLY A 158 -4.31 -1.71 12.69
CA GLY A 158 -3.46 -2.82 12.31
C GLY A 158 -3.38 -3.99 13.28
N GLY A 159 -3.21 -5.14 12.73
CA GLY A 159 -2.65 -6.40 13.21
C GLY A 159 -1.85 -6.99 12.07
N ASP A 160 -1.17 -8.10 12.31
CA ASP A 160 -0.31 -8.72 11.28
C ASP A 160 -1.15 -9.39 10.18
N VAL A 161 -2.22 -10.11 10.56
CA VAL A 161 -3.08 -10.84 9.61
C VAL A 161 -4.35 -10.05 9.35
N SER A 162 -4.66 -9.83 8.08
CA SER A 162 -5.83 -9.04 7.70
C SER A 162 -6.71 -9.71 6.66
N VAL A 163 -7.99 -9.35 6.70
CA VAL A 163 -8.98 -9.64 5.67
C VAL A 163 -9.66 -8.33 5.29
N SER A 164 -9.67 -8.02 4.01
CA SER A 164 -10.28 -6.81 3.47
C SER A 164 -11.27 -7.15 2.36
N LEU A 165 -12.43 -6.55 2.40
CA LEU A 165 -13.48 -6.69 1.40
C LEU A 165 -13.84 -5.33 0.83
N GLY A 166 -14.00 -5.26 -0.49
CA GLY A 166 -14.45 -4.06 -1.20
C GLY A 166 -15.49 -4.40 -2.24
N THR A 167 -16.39 -3.48 -2.51
CA THR A 167 -17.38 -3.63 -3.59
C THR A 167 -17.87 -2.27 -4.08
N GLU A 168 -18.02 -2.16 -5.39
CA GLU A 168 -18.87 -1.14 -5.99
C GLU A 168 -20.31 -1.68 -6.02
N PHE A 169 -21.25 -0.95 -5.39
CA PHE A 169 -22.64 -1.38 -5.29
C PHE A 169 -23.60 -0.53 -6.11
N ALA A 170 -23.19 0.65 -6.54
CA ALA A 170 -23.89 1.54 -7.47
C ALA A 170 -22.84 2.39 -8.19
N ASP A 171 -23.22 3.05 -9.27
CA ASP A 171 -22.34 3.87 -10.13
C ASP A 171 -21.55 4.88 -9.28
N GLY A 172 -20.23 4.65 -9.16
CA GLY A 172 -19.29 5.42 -8.36
C GLY A 172 -19.40 5.25 -6.85
N TRP A 173 -20.36 4.45 -6.32
CA TRP A 173 -20.47 4.19 -4.90
C TRP A 173 -19.76 2.90 -4.51
N GLU A 174 -18.82 3.02 -3.59
CA GLU A 174 -18.01 1.93 -3.09
C GLU A 174 -18.16 1.76 -1.58
N PHE A 175 -18.07 0.53 -1.13
CA PHE A 175 -18.06 0.18 0.28
C PHE A 175 -16.94 -0.81 0.56
N GLY A 176 -16.22 -0.59 1.67
CA GLY A 176 -15.18 -1.48 2.17
C GLY A 176 -15.43 -1.88 3.62
N PHE A 177 -15.01 -3.10 3.95
CA PHE A 177 -15.02 -3.63 5.30
C PHE A 177 -13.76 -4.48 5.52
N GLY A 178 -13.11 -4.35 6.67
CA GLY A 178 -11.89 -5.08 6.97
C GLY A 178 -11.78 -5.46 8.43
N PHE A 179 -11.02 -6.52 8.65
CA PHE A 179 -10.62 -7.01 9.95
C PHE A 179 -9.13 -7.30 9.93
N SER A 180 -8.44 -6.97 11.01
CA SER A 180 -7.05 -7.36 11.25
C SER A 180 -6.88 -7.96 12.64
N GLY A 181 -5.85 -8.78 12.80
CA GLY A 181 -5.54 -9.40 14.08
C GLY A 181 -4.07 -9.78 14.17
N ASP A 182 -3.60 -9.99 15.39
CA ASP A 182 -2.23 -10.42 15.66
C ASP A 182 -2.05 -11.90 15.23
N SER A 183 -1.10 -12.15 14.33
CA SER A 183 -0.74 -13.49 13.85
C SER A 183 0.07 -14.30 14.85
N GLY A 184 0.54 -13.64 15.89
CA GLY A 184 1.47 -14.22 16.84
C GLY A 184 0.87 -15.26 17.79
N THR A 185 1.49 -15.41 18.92
CA THR A 185 1.13 -16.40 19.94
C THR A 185 -0.18 -16.09 20.67
N SER A 186 -0.66 -14.86 20.58
CA SER A 186 -1.89 -14.41 21.23
C SER A 186 -3.15 -14.88 20.50
N GLY A 187 -3.03 -15.18 19.22
CA GLY A 187 -4.15 -15.64 18.37
C GLY A 187 -5.05 -14.49 17.91
N ILE A 188 -5.86 -14.76 16.90
CA ILE A 188 -6.76 -13.79 16.29
C ILE A 188 -8.05 -13.69 17.12
N ALA A 189 -8.59 -12.48 17.34
CA ALA A 189 -9.84 -12.20 18.04
C ALA A 189 -9.86 -12.75 19.48
N THR A 190 -8.75 -12.65 20.19
CA THR A 190 -8.65 -12.99 21.60
C THR A 190 -8.52 -11.72 22.44
N LYS A 191 -8.75 -11.81 23.74
CA LYS A 191 -8.59 -10.67 24.66
C LYS A 191 -7.15 -10.19 24.80
N GLU A 192 -6.20 -11.00 24.40
CA GLU A 192 -4.78 -10.76 24.53
C GLU A 192 -4.18 -10.23 23.21
N SER A 193 -4.93 -10.34 22.09
CA SER A 193 -4.46 -9.87 20.78
C SER A 193 -4.87 -8.43 20.50
N THR A 194 -4.09 -7.77 19.69
CA THR A 194 -4.48 -6.50 19.08
C THR A 194 -5.30 -6.79 17.83
N ASP A 195 -6.56 -6.38 17.84
CA ASP A 195 -7.49 -6.61 16.73
C ASP A 195 -8.01 -5.28 16.18
N GLY A 196 -8.22 -5.23 14.89
CA GLY A 196 -8.78 -4.08 14.19
C GLY A 196 -10.05 -4.43 13.42
N LEU A 197 -11.01 -3.53 13.41
CA LEU A 197 -12.23 -3.63 12.61
C LEU A 197 -12.51 -2.30 11.96
N GLY A 198 -12.63 -2.27 10.64
CA GLY A 198 -12.85 -1.04 9.90
C GLY A 198 -13.89 -1.16 8.81
N ALA A 199 -14.47 -0.02 8.45
CA ALA A 199 -15.36 0.12 7.31
C ALA A 199 -15.21 1.50 6.68
N ALA A 200 -15.42 1.59 5.37
CA ALA A 200 -15.44 2.84 4.65
C ALA A 200 -16.55 2.87 3.59
N LEU A 201 -17.07 4.06 3.36
CA LEU A 201 -18.01 4.37 2.30
C LEU A 201 -17.45 5.50 1.46
N GLY A 202 -17.42 5.33 0.15
CA GLY A 202 -16.93 6.30 -0.79
C GLY A 202 -17.86 6.50 -1.98
N TYR A 203 -17.68 7.63 -2.61
CA TYR A 203 -18.23 7.96 -3.90
C TYR A 203 -17.17 8.64 -4.75
N SER A 204 -17.02 8.24 -5.99
CA SER A 204 -16.06 8.85 -6.91
C SER A 204 -16.61 8.95 -8.32
N ASN A 205 -16.28 10.05 -9.01
CA ASN A 205 -16.46 10.25 -10.43
C ASN A 205 -15.32 11.12 -10.99
N ASP A 206 -15.32 11.44 -12.27
CA ASP A 206 -14.26 12.22 -12.91
C ASP A 206 -14.09 13.64 -12.36
N THR A 207 -15.10 14.18 -11.70
CA THR A 207 -15.12 15.57 -11.24
C THR A 207 -14.92 15.71 -9.74
N TYR A 208 -15.49 14.82 -8.95
CA TYR A 208 -15.38 14.86 -7.49
C TYR A 208 -15.51 13.48 -6.88
N GLY A 209 -14.96 13.35 -5.70
CA GLY A 209 -15.12 12.17 -4.89
C GLY A 209 -15.00 12.49 -3.41
N PHE A 210 -15.53 11.61 -2.59
CA PHE A 210 -15.36 11.66 -1.15
C PHE A 210 -15.32 10.25 -0.56
N THR A 211 -14.63 10.10 0.55
CA THR A 211 -14.59 8.87 1.34
C THR A 211 -14.73 9.23 2.81
N PHE A 212 -15.50 8.42 3.51
CA PHE A 212 -15.58 8.43 4.96
C PHE A 212 -15.25 7.04 5.49
N GLY A 213 -14.31 6.96 6.42
CA GLY A 213 -13.84 5.74 7.05
C GLY A 213 -14.02 5.79 8.58
N TYR A 214 -14.20 4.63 9.16
CA TYR A 214 -14.30 4.39 10.59
C TYR A 214 -13.59 3.09 10.95
N ALA A 215 -12.77 3.09 11.99
CA ALA A 215 -12.20 1.86 12.52
C ALA A 215 -12.10 1.87 14.04
N LEU A 216 -12.11 0.67 14.58
CA LEU A 216 -11.86 0.37 15.98
C LEU A 216 -10.60 -0.50 16.06
N ALA A 217 -9.70 -0.19 16.97
CA ALA A 217 -8.61 -1.05 17.37
C ALA A 217 -8.76 -1.42 18.83
N ASP A 218 -8.72 -2.71 19.12
CA ASP A 218 -8.60 -3.25 20.47
C ASP A 218 -7.10 -3.36 20.80
N GLY A 219 -6.70 -2.79 21.91
CA GLY A 219 -5.29 -2.80 22.36
C GLY A 219 -4.86 -4.08 23.06
N GLY A 220 -5.64 -5.11 23.00
CA GLY A 220 -5.31 -6.43 23.57
C GLY A 220 -5.20 -6.43 25.11
N ALA A 221 -4.23 -7.18 25.63
CA ALA A 221 -4.03 -7.36 27.07
C ALA A 221 -3.70 -6.08 27.87
N THR A 222 -3.35 -5.00 27.17
CA THR A 222 -3.08 -3.70 27.79
C THR A 222 -4.39 -2.95 28.02
N ALA A 223 -4.90 -2.98 29.22
CA ALA A 223 -6.15 -2.32 29.59
C ALA A 223 -6.16 -0.83 29.17
N ASN A 224 -7.26 -0.39 28.56
CA ASN A 224 -7.53 0.97 28.10
C ASN A 224 -6.72 1.45 26.89
N SER A 225 -6.31 0.58 26.00
CA SER A 225 -5.62 0.95 24.76
C SER A 225 -6.55 0.91 23.53
N ASP A 226 -7.83 0.69 23.72
CA ASP A 226 -8.80 0.74 22.61
C ASP A 226 -8.80 2.13 21.96
N THR A 227 -8.69 2.14 20.65
CA THR A 227 -8.61 3.37 19.87
C THR A 227 -9.70 3.37 18.80
N THR A 228 -10.26 4.53 18.57
CA THR A 228 -11.23 4.74 17.49
C THR A 228 -10.64 5.70 16.47
N TYR A 229 -10.67 5.31 15.21
CA TYR A 229 -10.16 6.07 14.09
C TYR A 229 -11.31 6.58 13.22
N TYR A 230 -11.15 7.80 12.71
CA TYR A 230 -12.06 8.42 11.76
C TYR A 230 -11.22 9.01 10.63
N GLY A 231 -11.62 8.75 9.39
CA GLY A 231 -11.03 9.36 8.21
C GLY A 231 -12.10 9.97 7.33
N ALA A 232 -11.82 11.14 6.78
CA ALA A 232 -12.67 11.76 5.78
C ALA A 232 -11.80 12.48 4.77
N THR A 233 -11.98 12.19 3.49
CA THR A 233 -11.28 12.83 2.39
C THR A 233 -12.23 13.16 1.27
N ALA A 234 -11.88 14.17 0.49
CA ALA A 234 -12.61 14.54 -0.70
C ALA A 234 -11.67 15.16 -1.73
N TYR A 235 -12.01 15.04 -2.99
CA TYR A 235 -11.35 15.77 -4.06
C TYR A 235 -12.37 16.45 -4.97
N TYR A 236 -11.92 17.49 -5.65
CA TYR A 236 -12.67 18.18 -6.68
C TYR A 236 -11.74 18.59 -7.83
N THR A 237 -12.10 18.20 -9.06
CA THR A 237 -11.37 18.52 -10.29
C THR A 237 -12.23 19.45 -11.16
N PRO A 238 -12.09 20.78 -10.98
CA PRO A 238 -12.82 21.73 -11.81
C PRO A 238 -12.31 21.71 -13.25
N GLU A 239 -13.19 21.97 -14.21
CA GLU A 239 -12.85 22.01 -15.62
C GLU A 239 -11.75 23.05 -15.91
N GLY A 240 -10.67 22.62 -16.55
CA GLY A 240 -9.52 23.49 -16.90
C GLY A 240 -8.60 23.86 -15.75
N MET A 241 -8.75 23.28 -14.58
CA MET A 241 -7.89 23.46 -13.42
C MET A 241 -7.33 22.12 -12.92
N GLY A 242 -6.34 22.17 -12.04
CA GLY A 242 -5.85 20.98 -11.35
C GLY A 242 -6.83 20.49 -10.26
N THR A 243 -6.62 19.26 -9.80
CA THR A 243 -7.42 18.68 -8.72
C THR A 243 -7.08 19.33 -7.38
N LEU A 244 -8.13 19.58 -6.60
CA LEU A 244 -8.06 20.01 -5.20
C LEU A 244 -8.42 18.82 -4.30
N SER A 245 -7.58 18.51 -3.32
CA SER A 245 -7.81 17.42 -2.36
C SER A 245 -7.45 17.86 -0.94
#